data_f8dac51d76ea5e0f42553289ccc2af76
#
_entry.id   f8dac51d76ea5e0f42553289ccc2af76
#
_cell.length_a   1.000
_cell.length_b   1.000
_cell.length_c   1.000
_cell.angle_alpha   90.00
_cell.angle_beta   90.00
_cell.angle_gamma   90.00
#
_symmetry.space_group_name_H-M   'P 1'
#
loop_
_entity.id
_entity.type
_entity.pdbx_description
1 polymer ?
#
loop_
_entity_poly.entity_id
_entity_poly.type
_entity_poly.pdbx_seq_one_letter_code
_entity_poly.pdbx_strand_id
1 'polypeptide(L)'
;MILDVRTPQEFAESRIENAKNIDYNSNTFKNEVSKLERDGKYLVYCRSGMRSLNATKIMMDLGFTDVKNMEGGITKWINKGLPIKV
;
A
#
# COMPACT_ATOMS: atom_id res chain seq x y z
N MET A 1 -7.79 5.34 -3.95
CA MET A 1 -7.27 5.17 -2.58
C MET A 1 -5.78 4.86 -2.60
N ILE A 2 -5.04 5.44 -1.69
CA ILE A 2 -3.62 5.11 -1.50
C ILE A 2 -3.53 4.11 -0.35
N LEU A 3 -2.90 2.98 -0.60
CA LEU A 3 -2.81 1.89 0.37
C LEU A 3 -1.35 1.66 0.76
N ASP A 4 -1.05 1.87 2.04
CA ASP A 4 0.27 1.62 2.63
C ASP A 4 0.27 0.22 3.22
N VAL A 5 1.10 -0.67 2.67
CA VAL A 5 1.15 -2.07 3.14
C VAL A 5 2.37 -2.35 4.02
N ARG A 6 2.99 -1.29 4.55
CA ARG A 6 4.08 -1.40 5.53
C ARG A 6 3.50 -1.75 6.91
N THR A 7 4.38 -1.96 7.86
CA THR A 7 3.96 -2.21 9.24
C THR A 7 3.30 -0.96 9.84
N PRO A 8 2.44 -1.12 10.87
CA PRO A 8 1.88 0.03 11.57
C PRO A 8 2.93 0.97 12.15
N GLN A 9 4.07 0.43 12.58
CA GLN A 9 5.17 1.23 13.12
C GLN A 9 5.78 2.13 12.05
N GLU A 10 6.05 1.59 10.86
CA GLU A 10 6.55 2.38 9.73
C GLU A 10 5.55 3.49 9.35
N PHE A 11 4.29 3.13 9.31
CA PHE A 11 3.20 4.07 8.97
C PHE A 11 3.11 5.22 9.98
N ALA A 12 3.30 4.92 11.26
CA ALA A 12 3.27 5.94 12.32
C ALA A 12 4.44 6.91 12.22
N GLU A 13 5.60 6.45 11.78
CA GLU A 13 6.79 7.30 11.65
C GLU A 13 6.66 8.33 10.52
N SER A 14 6.21 7.88 9.35
CA SER A 14 5.94 8.76 8.20
C SER A 14 5.13 8.00 7.17
N ARG A 15 4.31 8.73 6.42
CA ARG A 15 3.42 8.14 5.41
C ARG A 15 3.06 9.16 4.35
N ILE A 16 2.52 8.68 3.25
CA ILE A 16 1.90 9.55 2.24
C ILE A 16 0.54 9.99 2.80
N GLU A 17 0.22 11.27 2.70
CA GLU A 17 -1.02 11.81 3.22
C GLU A 17 -2.23 11.10 2.59
N ASN A 18 -3.25 10.85 3.39
CA ASN A 18 -4.48 10.15 3.02
C ASN A 18 -4.33 8.66 2.75
N ALA A 19 -3.16 8.07 3.00
CA ALA A 19 -2.97 6.64 2.86
C ALA A 19 -3.68 5.89 3.98
N LYS A 20 -4.24 4.73 3.64
CA LYS A 20 -4.76 3.76 4.61
C LYS A 20 -3.71 2.68 4.81
N ASN A 21 -3.48 2.29 6.04
CA ASN A 21 -2.50 1.23 6.36
C ASN A 21 -3.19 -0.13 6.53
N ILE A 22 -2.71 -1.10 5.76
CA ILE A 22 -3.04 -2.51 5.96
C ILE A 22 -1.72 -3.27 5.85
N ASP A 23 -1.26 -3.86 6.95
CA ASP A 23 0.05 -4.50 7.05
C ASP A 23 0.10 -5.78 6.21
N TYR A 24 0.95 -5.78 5.19
CA TYR A 24 1.17 -6.96 4.33
C TYR A 24 1.66 -8.18 5.13
N ASN A 25 2.44 -7.96 6.18
CA ASN A 25 3.00 -9.03 7.00
C ASN A 25 2.01 -9.59 8.02
N SER A 26 0.83 -9.00 8.15
CA SER A 26 -0.19 -9.47 9.07
C SER A 26 -0.87 -10.72 8.54
N ASN A 27 -1.20 -11.66 9.45
CA ASN A 27 -2.00 -12.83 9.12
C ASN A 27 -3.40 -12.47 8.60
N THR A 28 -3.86 -11.27 8.89
CA THR A 28 -5.20 -10.80 8.51
C THR A 28 -5.19 -9.95 7.24
N PHE A 29 -4.07 -9.86 6.53
CA PHE A 29 -3.95 -9.00 5.34
C PHE A 29 -5.06 -9.27 4.32
N LYS A 30 -5.24 -10.53 3.92
CA LYS A 30 -6.27 -10.91 2.94
C LYS A 30 -7.67 -10.57 3.41
N ASN A 31 -7.98 -10.79 4.69
CA ASN A 31 -9.27 -10.46 5.27
C ASN A 31 -9.52 -8.96 5.23
N GLU A 32 -8.51 -8.17 5.57
CA GLU A 32 -8.66 -6.72 5.63
C GLU A 32 -8.84 -6.11 4.24
N VAL A 33 -8.03 -6.52 3.25
CA VAL A 33 -8.20 -6.00 1.88
C VAL A 33 -9.50 -6.49 1.25
N SER A 34 -9.97 -7.68 1.65
CA SER A 34 -11.23 -8.22 1.13
C SER A 34 -12.46 -7.38 1.51
N LYS A 35 -12.34 -6.51 2.51
CA LYS A 35 -13.40 -5.57 2.89
C LYS A 35 -13.47 -4.35 1.98
N LEU A 36 -12.45 -4.12 1.16
CA LEU A 36 -12.43 -2.99 0.23
C LEU A 36 -13.24 -3.32 -1.02
N GLU A 37 -13.70 -2.28 -1.72
CA GLU A 37 -14.46 -2.45 -2.96
C GLU A 37 -13.56 -2.97 -4.08
N ARG A 38 -14.00 -4.02 -4.77
CA ARG A 38 -13.24 -4.68 -5.84
C ARG A 38 -13.04 -3.81 -7.07
N ASP A 39 -13.95 -2.92 -7.35
CA ASP A 39 -13.93 -2.03 -8.52
C ASP A 39 -13.35 -0.64 -8.23
N GLY A 40 -12.89 -0.41 -7.00
CA GLY A 40 -12.19 0.83 -6.66
C GLY A 40 -10.80 0.90 -7.30
N LYS A 41 -10.23 2.09 -7.30
CA LYS A 41 -8.88 2.34 -7.80
C LYS A 41 -7.91 2.43 -6.63
N TYR A 42 -6.83 1.65 -6.69
CA TYR A 42 -5.86 1.56 -5.60
C TYR A 42 -4.45 1.76 -6.11
N LEU A 43 -3.71 2.63 -5.42
CA LEU A 43 -2.27 2.78 -5.57
C LEU A 43 -1.63 2.22 -4.30
N VAL A 44 -0.86 1.16 -4.42
CA VAL A 44 -0.31 0.42 -3.29
C VAL A 44 1.17 0.69 -3.17
N TYR A 45 1.65 1.00 -1.98
CA TYR A 45 3.07 1.22 -1.76
C TYR A 45 3.57 0.57 -0.48
N CYS A 46 4.87 0.30 -0.47
CA CYS A 46 5.61 -0.09 0.72
C CYS A 46 6.87 0.77 0.81
N ARG A 47 7.92 0.29 1.44
CA ARG A 47 9.15 1.06 1.58
C ARG A 47 9.89 1.21 0.24
N SER A 48 10.11 0.08 -0.45
CA SER A 48 10.93 0.03 -1.67
C SER A 48 10.22 -0.59 -2.88
N GLY A 49 9.05 -1.16 -2.71
CA GLY A 49 8.22 -1.70 -3.79
C GLY A 49 8.00 -3.21 -3.79
N MET A 50 8.73 -4.00 -3.02
CA MET A 50 8.63 -5.46 -3.06
C MET A 50 7.36 -5.99 -2.34
N ARG A 51 7.12 -5.56 -1.11
CA ARG A 51 5.90 -5.96 -0.38
C ARG A 51 4.65 -5.51 -1.12
N SER A 52 4.66 -4.31 -1.65
CA SER A 52 3.52 -3.75 -2.38
C SER A 52 3.29 -4.45 -3.72
N LEU A 53 4.36 -4.89 -4.39
CA LEU A 53 4.21 -5.70 -5.60
C LEU A 53 3.47 -7.00 -5.30
N ASN A 54 3.86 -7.70 -4.24
CA ASN A 54 3.21 -8.93 -3.83
C ASN A 54 1.77 -8.69 -3.35
N ALA A 55 1.55 -7.59 -2.61
CA ALA A 55 0.20 -7.20 -2.17
C ALA A 55 -0.71 -6.92 -3.37
N THR A 56 -0.20 -6.25 -4.40
CA THR A 56 -0.93 -5.99 -5.63
C THR A 56 -1.37 -7.29 -6.30
N LYS A 57 -0.47 -8.26 -6.38
CA LYS A 57 -0.79 -9.58 -6.96
C LYS A 57 -1.88 -10.29 -6.18
N ILE A 58 -1.81 -10.26 -4.86
CA ILE A 58 -2.84 -10.85 -3.99
C ILE A 58 -4.19 -10.18 -4.23
N MET A 59 -4.21 -8.85 -4.32
CA MET A 59 -5.45 -8.12 -4.55
C MET A 59 -6.05 -8.46 -5.91
N MET A 60 -5.22 -8.56 -6.95
CA MET A 60 -5.69 -8.97 -8.29
C MET A 60 -6.29 -10.37 -8.26
N ASP A 61 -5.66 -11.31 -7.54
CA ASP A 61 -6.18 -12.67 -7.37
C ASP A 61 -7.51 -12.69 -6.61
N LEU A 62 -7.73 -11.72 -5.74
CA LEU A 62 -8.98 -11.55 -5.01
C LEU A 62 -10.09 -10.86 -5.81
N GLY A 63 -9.80 -10.49 -7.06
CA GLY A 63 -10.79 -9.91 -7.96
C GLY A 63 -10.77 -8.39 -8.06
N PHE A 64 -9.75 -7.73 -7.52
CA PHE A 64 -9.57 -6.29 -7.71
C PHE A 64 -9.19 -5.98 -9.16
N THR A 65 -9.82 -4.99 -9.77
CA THR A 65 -9.68 -4.71 -11.20
C THR A 65 -8.74 -3.56 -11.53
N ASP A 66 -8.45 -2.68 -10.58
CA ASP A 66 -7.59 -1.52 -10.81
C ASP A 66 -6.67 -1.31 -9.60
N VAL A 67 -5.56 -2.02 -9.60
CA VAL A 67 -4.55 -1.95 -8.54
C VAL A 67 -3.19 -1.73 -9.18
N LYS A 68 -2.49 -0.70 -8.74
CA LYS A 68 -1.15 -0.37 -9.24
C LYS A 68 -0.15 -0.35 -8.10
N ASN A 69 1.04 -0.89 -8.37
CA ASN A 69 2.16 -0.82 -7.44
C ASN A 69 2.93 0.48 -7.67
N MET A 70 3.22 1.22 -6.61
CA MET A 70 4.10 2.38 -6.66
C MET A 70 5.54 1.90 -6.65
N GLU A 71 6.18 1.85 -7.81
CA GLU A 71 7.58 1.42 -7.91
C GLU A 71 8.50 2.32 -7.10
N GLY A 72 9.43 1.70 -6.38
CA GLY A 72 10.37 2.41 -5.51
C GLY A 72 9.78 2.84 -4.17
N GLY A 73 8.49 2.69 -3.98
CA GLY A 73 7.80 2.94 -2.73
C GLY A 73 7.98 4.33 -2.17
N ILE A 74 7.79 4.47 -0.86
CA ILE A 74 7.92 5.76 -0.19
C ILE A 74 9.35 6.30 -0.23
N THR A 75 10.35 5.43 -0.32
CA THR A 75 11.76 5.85 -0.43
C THR A 75 11.96 6.73 -1.67
N LYS A 76 11.48 6.28 -2.82
CA LYS A 76 11.57 7.06 -4.06
C LYS A 76 10.73 8.33 -3.99
N TRP A 77 9.56 8.25 -3.38
CA TRP A 77 8.68 9.39 -3.15
C TRP A 77 9.38 10.51 -2.37
N ILE A 78 10.03 10.14 -1.26
CA ILE A 78 10.80 11.08 -0.43
C ILE A 78 11.99 11.66 -1.20
N ASN A 79 12.72 10.83 -1.93
CA ASN A 79 13.89 11.26 -2.69
C ASN A 79 13.54 12.28 -3.79
N LYS A 80 12.32 12.22 -4.30
CA LYS A 80 11.82 13.22 -5.25
C LYS A 80 11.34 14.51 -4.59
N GLY A 81 11.40 14.59 -3.27
CA GLY A 81 10.94 15.78 -2.54
C GLY A 81 9.43 15.90 -2.44
N LEU A 82 8.69 14.84 -2.68
CA LEU A 82 7.23 14.85 -2.60
C LEU A 82 6.78 14.82 -1.12
N PRO A 83 5.61 15.41 -0.81
CA PRO A 83 5.21 15.59 0.59
C PRO A 83 4.87 14.30 1.30
N ILE A 84 5.25 14.23 2.58
CA ILE A 84 4.88 13.15 3.48
C ILE A 84 4.25 13.73 4.74
N LYS A 85 3.54 12.88 5.46
CA LYS A 85 2.93 13.19 6.74
C LYS A 85 3.70 12.47 7.85
N VAL A 86 3.95 13.14 8.95
CA VAL A 86 4.55 12.55 10.15
C VAL A 86 3.62 12.65 11.34
#